data_e1fbe0c132f6bc7e26590865c1b16706
#
_entry.id   e1fbe0c132f6bc7e26590865c1b16706
#
_cell.length_a   1.000
_cell.length_b   1.000
_cell.length_c   1.000
_cell.angle_alpha   90.00
_cell.angle_beta   90.00
_cell.angle_gamma   90.00
#
_symmetry.space_group_name_H-M   'P 1'
#
loop_
_entity.id
_entity.type
_entity.pdbx_description
1 polymer ?
#
loop_
_entity_poly.entity_id
_entity_poly.type
_entity_poly.pdbx_seq_one_letter_code
_entity_poly.pdbx_strand_id
1 'polypeptide(L)'
;DVLTDQPPSVMFVKPGRDTTANAIEEVFLEARADDDFGVRSLSLTYSVNGGPEETVTLFSSEEGGLKEVSAGHTLFLEEFELEPGDFVSYYGTAGDNQSGAAREVMSDLYFVQIRAFRRDFRAEQSQGGGGGGGGGGGGDARALSEAQRQVISATFNVVRDRDTFTEDENRENLVFL
;
A
#
# COMPACT_ATOMS: atom_id res chain seq x y z
N ASP A 1 -3.45 -36.33 16.43
CA ASP A 1 -3.91 -35.34 15.45
C ASP A 1 -2.71 -34.49 15.08
N VAL A 2 -2.31 -34.53 13.81
CA VAL A 2 -1.30 -33.61 13.29
C VAL A 2 -2.01 -32.29 13.02
N LEU A 3 -1.66 -31.25 13.79
CA LEU A 3 -2.13 -29.90 13.50
C LEU A 3 -1.55 -29.49 12.14
N THR A 4 -2.42 -29.17 11.20
CA THR A 4 -2.01 -28.66 9.89
C THR A 4 -1.61 -27.20 10.09
N ASP A 5 -0.39 -26.88 9.73
CA ASP A 5 0.15 -25.54 9.73
C ASP A 5 -0.64 -24.60 8.82
N GLN A 6 -1.06 -23.47 9.34
CA GLN A 6 -1.80 -22.44 8.60
C GLN A 6 -0.81 -21.40 8.08
N PRO A 7 -1.03 -20.83 6.89
CA PRO A 7 -0.19 -19.72 6.44
C PRO A 7 -0.34 -18.49 7.34
N PRO A 8 0.71 -17.66 7.49
CA PRO A 8 0.63 -16.44 8.27
C PRO A 8 -0.44 -15.49 7.71
N SER A 9 -0.97 -14.62 8.56
CA SER A 9 -1.81 -13.51 8.16
C SER A 9 -1.04 -12.19 8.31
N VAL A 10 -1.30 -11.22 7.42
CA VAL A 10 -0.69 -9.89 7.47
C VAL A 10 -1.70 -8.82 7.08
N MET A 11 -1.74 -7.73 7.84
CA MET A 11 -2.60 -6.59 7.57
C MET A 11 -1.98 -5.29 8.08
N PHE A 12 -2.41 -4.15 7.53
CA PHE A 12 -2.09 -2.85 8.11
C PHE A 12 -3.15 -2.43 9.12
N VAL A 13 -2.70 -2.05 10.31
CA VAL A 13 -3.55 -1.50 11.38
C VAL A 13 -3.57 0.03 11.37
N LYS A 14 -2.53 0.64 10.82
CA LYS A 14 -2.45 2.09 10.58
C LYS A 14 -1.85 2.38 9.20
N PRO A 15 -2.52 3.18 8.41
CA PRO A 15 -3.86 3.72 8.58
C PRO A 15 -4.97 2.67 8.37
N GLY A 16 -4.65 1.43 7.93
CA GLY A 16 -5.58 0.31 7.73
C GLY A 16 -6.61 0.54 6.60
N ARG A 17 -6.38 1.52 5.76
CA ARG A 17 -7.21 1.93 4.61
C ARG A 17 -6.46 2.90 3.72
N ASP A 18 -6.94 3.10 2.52
CA ASP A 18 -6.47 4.18 1.66
C ASP A 18 -6.58 5.53 2.37
N THR A 19 -5.58 6.36 2.21
CA THR A 19 -5.50 7.66 2.86
C THR A 19 -5.03 8.75 1.89
N THR A 20 -5.10 10.01 2.35
CA THR A 20 -4.61 11.15 1.59
C THR A 20 -3.66 11.95 2.45
N ALA A 21 -2.57 12.43 1.86
CA ALA A 21 -1.59 13.29 2.50
C ALA A 21 -1.15 14.40 1.53
N ASN A 22 -0.45 15.42 1.98
CA ASN A 22 0.27 16.32 1.09
C ASN A 22 1.75 15.92 1.00
N ALA A 23 2.47 16.44 0.01
CA ALA A 23 3.84 16.03 -0.32
C ALA A 23 4.89 16.29 0.78
N ILE A 24 4.54 16.96 1.86
CA ILE A 24 5.44 17.25 2.99
C ILE A 24 4.96 16.63 4.31
N GLU A 25 3.93 15.78 4.26
CA GLU A 25 3.43 15.07 5.44
C GLU A 25 4.21 13.77 5.66
N GLU A 26 4.24 13.35 6.91
CA GLU A 26 4.72 12.04 7.32
C GLU A 26 3.53 11.09 7.42
N VAL A 27 3.68 9.88 6.89
CA VAL A 27 2.66 8.83 6.97
C VAL A 27 3.21 7.64 7.72
N PHE A 28 2.70 7.42 8.93
CA PHE A 28 3.06 6.25 9.73
C PHE A 28 2.25 5.04 9.30
N LEU A 29 2.95 3.99 8.90
CA LEU A 29 2.39 2.70 8.49
C LEU A 29 2.73 1.66 9.57
N GLU A 30 1.71 1.02 10.15
CA GLU A 30 1.89 -0.06 11.12
C GLU A 30 1.25 -1.34 10.57
N ALA A 31 2.08 -2.35 10.35
CA ALA A 31 1.65 -3.68 9.94
C ALA A 31 1.63 -4.62 11.14
N ARG A 32 0.67 -5.54 11.12
CA ARG A 32 0.56 -6.64 12.06
C ARG A 32 0.54 -7.96 11.29
N ALA A 33 1.27 -8.93 11.79
CA ALA A 33 1.27 -10.30 11.31
C ALA A 33 1.03 -11.27 12.46
N ASP A 34 0.27 -12.33 12.18
CA ASP A 34 -0.07 -13.40 13.13
C ASP A 34 0.17 -14.75 12.46
N ASP A 35 0.69 -15.72 13.23
CA ASP A 35 0.94 -17.09 12.79
C ASP A 35 0.88 -18.09 13.94
N ASP A 36 0.35 -19.30 13.73
CA ASP A 36 0.20 -20.30 14.78
C ASP A 36 1.53 -20.93 15.21
N PHE A 37 2.52 -21.03 14.32
CA PHE A 37 3.87 -21.51 14.59
C PHE A 37 4.90 -20.40 14.77
N GLY A 38 4.62 -19.22 14.26
CA GLY A 38 5.38 -18.00 14.47
C GLY A 38 5.85 -17.29 13.20
N VAL A 39 5.58 -15.99 13.16
CA VAL A 39 6.05 -15.06 12.15
C VAL A 39 7.56 -14.93 12.23
N ARG A 40 8.26 -15.22 11.16
CA ARG A 40 9.72 -15.11 11.05
C ARG A 40 10.16 -13.78 10.48
N SER A 41 9.41 -13.27 9.52
CA SER A 41 9.70 -11.99 8.87
C SER A 41 8.43 -11.17 8.65
N LEU A 42 8.57 -9.86 8.71
CA LEU A 42 7.56 -8.90 8.32
C LEU A 42 8.26 -7.76 7.57
N SER A 43 7.82 -7.46 6.37
CA SER A 43 8.35 -6.39 5.54
C SER A 43 7.24 -5.49 5.00
N LEU A 44 7.59 -4.26 4.72
CA LEU A 44 6.80 -3.27 4.00
C LEU A 44 7.43 -3.07 2.63
N THR A 45 6.66 -3.20 1.57
CA THR A 45 7.06 -2.82 0.22
C THR A 45 6.20 -1.65 -0.24
N TYR A 46 6.83 -0.62 -0.82
CA TYR A 46 6.14 0.54 -1.35
C TYR A 46 6.69 0.96 -2.71
N SER A 47 5.89 1.68 -3.46
CA SER A 47 6.22 2.20 -4.79
C SER A 47 5.55 3.55 -5.01
N VAL A 48 6.26 4.47 -5.65
CA VAL A 48 5.77 5.79 -6.06
C VAL A 48 5.27 5.72 -7.50
N ASN A 49 4.00 6.07 -7.72
CA ASN A 49 3.35 6.11 -9.06
C ASN A 49 3.51 4.82 -9.87
N GLY A 50 3.62 3.65 -9.20
CA GLY A 50 3.87 2.36 -9.86
C GLY A 50 5.29 2.23 -10.45
N GLY A 51 6.23 3.03 -9.97
CA GLY A 51 7.66 2.92 -10.29
C GLY A 51 8.33 1.75 -9.59
N PRO A 52 9.65 1.78 -9.44
CA PRO A 52 10.39 0.74 -8.72
C PRO A 52 9.88 0.53 -7.30
N GLU A 53 9.85 -0.73 -6.88
CA GLU A 53 9.47 -1.09 -5.51
C GLU A 53 10.69 -0.97 -4.58
N GLU A 54 10.44 -0.44 -3.39
CA GLU A 54 11.39 -0.41 -2.29
C GLU A 54 10.83 -1.22 -1.11
N THR A 55 11.70 -2.06 -0.51
CA THR A 55 11.31 -2.94 0.59
C THR A 55 12.07 -2.60 1.86
N VAL A 56 11.33 -2.41 2.95
CA VAL A 56 11.84 -2.17 4.30
C VAL A 56 11.53 -3.36 5.19
N THR A 57 12.54 -3.95 5.81
CA THR A 57 12.35 -5.00 6.81
C THR A 57 11.85 -4.37 8.11
N LEU A 58 10.63 -4.72 8.52
CA LEU A 58 10.03 -4.26 9.79
C LEU A 58 10.39 -5.18 10.96
N PHE A 59 10.46 -6.49 10.68
CA PHE A 59 10.82 -7.50 11.66
C PHE A 59 11.51 -8.68 10.99
N SER A 60 12.52 -9.24 11.65
CA SER A 60 13.18 -10.48 11.24
C SER A 60 13.68 -11.22 12.48
N SER A 61 13.50 -12.54 12.52
CA SER A 61 14.00 -13.41 13.58
C SER A 61 14.75 -14.59 12.98
N GLU A 62 15.95 -14.83 13.47
CA GLU A 62 16.76 -16.01 13.09
C GLU A 62 16.43 -17.23 13.94
N GLU A 63 16.04 -17.04 15.21
CA GLU A 63 15.76 -18.08 16.19
C GLU A 63 14.28 -18.10 16.58
N GLY A 64 13.48 -18.84 15.80
CA GLY A 64 12.04 -19.00 16.06
C GLY A 64 11.22 -17.76 15.70
N GLY A 65 9.93 -17.94 15.50
CA GLY A 65 8.99 -16.87 15.20
C GLY A 65 8.23 -16.39 16.44
N LEU A 66 7.64 -15.20 16.35
CA LEU A 66 6.67 -14.70 17.33
C LEU A 66 5.27 -14.96 16.80
N LYS A 67 4.35 -15.42 17.64
CA LYS A 67 2.95 -15.69 17.23
C LYS A 67 2.24 -14.46 16.73
N GLU A 68 2.64 -13.30 17.20
CA GLU A 68 2.12 -12.00 16.79
C GLU A 68 3.28 -11.01 16.73
N VAL A 69 3.35 -10.25 15.65
CA VAL A 69 4.31 -9.18 15.42
C VAL A 69 3.56 -7.93 14.97
N SER A 70 3.81 -6.81 15.62
CA SER A 70 3.36 -5.50 15.17
C SER A 70 4.57 -4.58 15.06
N ALA A 71 4.78 -4.03 13.87
CA ALA A 71 5.90 -3.15 13.60
C ALA A 71 5.52 -2.09 12.56
N GLY A 72 6.17 -0.93 12.62
CA GLY A 72 5.81 0.19 11.77
C GLY A 72 7.01 0.90 11.16
N HIS A 73 6.70 1.70 10.15
CA HIS A 73 7.62 2.55 9.43
C HIS A 73 6.96 3.88 9.10
N THR A 74 7.72 4.97 9.12
CA THR A 74 7.23 6.28 8.70
C THR A 74 7.74 6.57 7.30
N LEU A 75 6.82 6.83 6.37
CA LEU A 75 7.14 7.37 5.05
C LEU A 75 7.24 8.88 5.16
N PHE A 76 8.40 9.44 4.87
CA PHE A 76 8.64 10.88 4.75
C PHE A 76 8.37 11.29 3.31
N LEU A 77 7.14 11.76 3.04
CA LEU A 77 6.69 12.02 1.66
C LEU A 77 7.51 13.11 0.97
N GLU A 78 8.15 13.99 1.73
CA GLU A 78 9.05 15.05 1.21
C GLU A 78 10.29 14.50 0.48
N GLU A 79 10.67 13.23 0.76
CA GLU A 79 11.82 12.59 0.13
C GLU A 79 11.52 12.10 -1.30
N PHE A 80 10.24 12.04 -1.69
CA PHE A 80 9.80 11.43 -2.96
C PHE A 80 9.49 12.45 -4.08
N GLU A 81 9.67 13.76 -3.84
CA GLU A 81 9.40 14.83 -4.81
C GLU A 81 7.99 14.78 -5.44
N LEU A 82 6.97 14.47 -4.64
CA LEU A 82 5.60 14.21 -5.06
C LEU A 82 4.85 15.48 -5.43
N GLU A 83 4.02 15.38 -6.48
CA GLU A 83 3.08 16.41 -6.90
C GLU A 83 1.62 16.05 -6.55
N PRO A 84 0.71 17.03 -6.46
CA PRO A 84 -0.71 16.75 -6.27
C PRO A 84 -1.30 15.89 -7.40
N GLY A 85 -1.84 14.74 -7.03
CA GLY A 85 -2.35 13.73 -7.96
C GLY A 85 -1.49 12.47 -7.97
N ASP A 86 -0.24 12.54 -7.51
CA ASP A 86 0.61 11.37 -7.33
C ASP A 86 0.06 10.46 -6.22
N PHE A 87 0.60 9.27 -6.15
CA PHE A 87 0.27 8.31 -5.11
C PHE A 87 1.46 7.42 -4.73
N VAL A 88 1.45 6.96 -3.49
CA VAL A 88 2.32 5.89 -3.02
C VAL A 88 1.45 4.66 -2.78
N SER A 89 1.77 3.54 -3.43
CA SER A 89 1.16 2.24 -3.15
C SER A 89 2.04 1.46 -2.18
N TYR A 90 1.43 0.68 -1.27
CA TYR A 90 2.18 -0.12 -0.32
C TYR A 90 1.42 -1.38 0.10
N TYR A 91 2.19 -2.42 0.43
CA TYR A 91 1.69 -3.68 0.98
C TYR A 91 2.70 -4.29 1.95
N GLY A 92 2.24 -5.21 2.79
CA GLY A 92 3.07 -5.96 3.73
C GLY A 92 3.28 -7.40 3.26
N THR A 93 4.43 -7.98 3.57
CA THR A 93 4.71 -9.40 3.37
C THR A 93 5.14 -10.01 4.69
N ALA A 94 4.48 -11.11 5.09
CA ALA A 94 4.85 -11.90 6.25
C ALA A 94 5.33 -13.29 5.84
N GLY A 95 6.43 -13.74 6.44
CA GLY A 95 6.97 -15.09 6.25
C GLY A 95 6.85 -15.91 7.53
N ASP A 96 6.54 -17.20 7.38
CA ASP A 96 6.45 -18.17 8.46
C ASP A 96 7.80 -18.81 8.80
N ASN A 97 7.79 -19.66 9.85
CA ASN A 97 8.96 -20.40 10.34
C ASN A 97 9.01 -21.85 9.83
N GLN A 98 8.23 -22.23 8.81
CA GLN A 98 8.16 -23.62 8.37
C GLN A 98 9.49 -24.11 7.76
N SER A 99 10.01 -25.21 8.30
CA SER A 99 11.21 -25.87 7.78
C SER A 99 10.93 -26.57 6.45
N GLY A 100 11.39 -25.97 5.34
CA GLY A 100 11.37 -26.64 4.03
C GLY A 100 10.84 -25.81 2.87
N ALA A 101 9.86 -24.97 3.05
CA ALA A 101 9.41 -23.94 2.11
C ALA A 101 8.78 -22.82 2.92
N ALA A 102 9.55 -21.76 3.19
CA ALA A 102 9.00 -20.57 3.83
C ALA A 102 7.83 -20.07 2.98
N ARG A 103 6.65 -19.98 3.59
CA ARG A 103 5.48 -19.41 2.95
C ARG A 103 5.48 -17.92 3.21
N GLU A 104 5.34 -17.15 2.15
CA GLU A 104 5.17 -15.72 2.21
C GLU A 104 3.73 -15.35 1.84
N VAL A 105 3.11 -14.53 2.65
CA VAL A 105 1.76 -14.03 2.41
C VAL A 105 1.80 -12.52 2.31
N MET A 106 1.10 -11.97 1.33
CA MET A 106 0.95 -10.54 1.10
C MET A 106 -0.35 -10.03 1.72
N SER A 107 -0.33 -8.81 2.24
CA SER A 107 -1.54 -8.08 2.64
C SER A 107 -2.33 -7.59 1.43
N ASP A 108 -3.43 -6.89 1.70
CA ASP A 108 -4.05 -6.03 0.70
C ASP A 108 -3.11 -4.89 0.30
N LEU A 109 -3.33 -4.36 -0.92
CA LEU A 109 -2.64 -3.20 -1.45
C LEU A 109 -3.37 -1.92 -1.02
N TYR A 110 -2.63 -0.96 -0.48
CA TYR A 110 -3.13 0.31 0.01
C TYR A 110 -2.49 1.48 -0.73
N PHE A 111 -3.15 2.64 -0.70
CA PHE A 111 -2.69 3.85 -1.35
C PHE A 111 -2.67 5.05 -0.41
N VAL A 112 -1.61 5.85 -0.54
CA VAL A 112 -1.54 7.23 -0.05
C VAL A 112 -1.66 8.15 -1.26
N GLN A 113 -2.79 8.83 -1.42
CA GLN A 113 -2.99 9.78 -2.51
C GLN A 113 -2.50 11.16 -2.11
N ILE A 114 -1.71 11.79 -2.97
CA ILE A 114 -1.15 13.13 -2.72
C ILE A 114 -2.16 14.20 -3.12
N ARG A 115 -2.52 15.05 -2.17
CA ARG A 115 -3.40 16.21 -2.36
C ARG A 115 -2.62 17.50 -2.35
N ALA A 116 -3.15 18.52 -3.00
CA ALA A 116 -2.59 19.85 -2.95
C ALA A 116 -2.57 20.39 -1.49
N PHE A 117 -1.54 21.12 -1.16
CA PHE A 117 -1.47 21.83 0.11
C PHE A 117 -2.59 22.89 0.17
N ARG A 118 -3.62 22.65 1.00
CA ARG A 118 -4.64 23.66 1.28
C ARG A 118 -4.09 24.65 2.29
N ARG A 119 -3.71 25.82 1.85
CA ARG A 119 -3.70 26.98 2.72
C ARG A 119 -5.15 27.37 2.94
N ASP A 120 -5.71 27.03 4.08
CA ASP A 120 -6.95 27.64 4.53
C ASP A 120 -6.65 29.08 4.93
N PHE A 121 -6.57 29.96 3.94
CA PHE A 121 -6.74 31.37 4.20
C PHE A 121 -8.21 31.54 4.58
N ARG A 122 -8.51 31.65 5.88
CA ARG A 122 -9.68 32.40 6.32
C ARG A 122 -9.46 33.83 5.83
N ALA A 123 -9.93 34.11 4.63
CA ALA A 123 -10.15 35.47 4.21
C ALA A 123 -11.20 36.03 5.16
N GLU A 124 -10.81 36.85 6.09
CA GLU A 124 -11.73 37.81 6.73
C GLU A 124 -12.46 38.53 5.61
N GLN A 125 -13.72 38.47 5.68
CA GLN A 125 -14.76 38.94 4.81
C GLN A 125 -14.51 40.42 4.46
N SER A 126 -13.89 40.62 3.30
CA SER A 126 -14.04 41.88 2.55
C SER A 126 -14.85 41.60 1.31
N GLN A 127 -16.05 42.11 1.36
CA GLN A 127 -17.07 42.16 0.35
C GLN A 127 -16.52 42.92 -0.88
N GLY A 128 -16.50 42.30 -2.04
CA GLY A 128 -16.17 42.97 -3.28
C GLY A 128 -15.89 42.06 -4.44
N GLY A 129 -16.88 41.85 -5.22
CA GLY A 129 -17.14 41.44 -6.56
C GLY A 129 -16.04 40.96 -7.51
N GLY A 130 -16.39 39.96 -8.25
CA GLY A 130 -16.08 39.89 -9.68
C GLY A 130 -15.06 38.89 -10.16
N GLY A 131 -15.52 37.82 -10.80
CA GLY A 131 -15.02 37.47 -12.13
C GLY A 131 -13.90 36.47 -12.30
N GLY A 132 -14.25 35.31 -12.75
CA GLY A 132 -13.64 34.79 -13.96
C GLY A 132 -12.50 33.80 -13.88
N GLY A 133 -12.80 32.55 -14.14
CA GLY A 133 -12.15 31.86 -15.23
C GLY A 133 -10.87 31.08 -15.01
N GLY A 134 -10.90 29.80 -15.29
CA GLY A 134 -9.77 29.07 -15.81
C GLY A 134 -9.14 28.02 -14.89
N GLY A 135 -9.68 26.83 -14.88
CA GLY A 135 -9.09 25.67 -14.22
C GLY A 135 -9.34 24.38 -14.99
N GLY A 136 -8.89 24.32 -16.25
CA GLY A 136 -9.13 23.18 -17.14
C GLY A 136 -8.03 22.10 -17.17
N GLY A 137 -7.14 21.98 -16.15
CA GLY A 137 -6.06 21.00 -16.17
C GLY A 137 -6.11 19.92 -15.09
N GLY A 138 -6.90 20.12 -14.05
CA GLY A 138 -6.87 19.21 -12.89
C GLY A 138 -7.75 17.96 -13.02
N GLY A 139 -8.66 17.93 -14.01
CA GLY A 139 -9.58 16.81 -14.23
C GLY A 139 -8.92 15.63 -14.89
N ASP A 140 -8.14 15.86 -15.92
CA ASP A 140 -7.51 14.81 -16.72
C ASP A 140 -6.39 14.11 -15.91
N ALA A 141 -5.61 14.86 -15.15
CA ALA A 141 -4.54 14.30 -14.32
C ALA A 141 -5.12 13.40 -13.21
N ARG A 142 -6.27 13.79 -12.62
CA ARG A 142 -6.94 12.95 -11.60
C ARG A 142 -7.52 11.69 -12.22
N ALA A 143 -8.14 11.77 -13.39
CA ALA A 143 -8.70 10.63 -14.10
C ALA A 143 -7.59 9.64 -14.50
N LEU A 144 -6.42 10.13 -14.94
CA LEU A 144 -5.27 9.31 -15.29
C LEU A 144 -4.71 8.59 -14.06
N SER A 145 -4.53 9.31 -12.93
CA SER A 145 -4.08 8.74 -11.67
C SER A 145 -5.03 7.66 -11.14
N GLU A 146 -6.35 7.90 -11.24
CA GLU A 146 -7.35 6.90 -10.86
C GLU A 146 -7.27 5.64 -11.72
N ALA A 147 -7.13 5.80 -13.05
CA ALA A 147 -6.97 4.68 -13.97
C ALA A 147 -5.68 3.89 -13.68
N GLN A 148 -4.56 4.57 -13.41
CA GLN A 148 -3.30 3.90 -13.03
C GLN A 148 -3.47 3.09 -11.75
N ARG A 149 -4.11 3.64 -10.71
CA ARG A 149 -4.35 2.92 -9.46
C ARG A 149 -5.21 1.68 -9.68
N GLN A 150 -6.24 1.76 -10.52
CA GLN A 150 -7.10 0.61 -10.84
C GLN A 150 -6.30 -0.50 -11.52
N VAL A 151 -5.44 -0.17 -12.49
CA VAL A 151 -4.58 -1.16 -13.16
C VAL A 151 -3.61 -1.79 -12.18
N ILE A 152 -2.96 -0.99 -11.32
CA ILE A 152 -2.01 -1.49 -10.31
C ILE A 152 -2.73 -2.43 -9.34
N SER A 153 -3.90 -2.04 -8.80
CA SER A 153 -4.67 -2.89 -7.90
C SER A 153 -5.09 -4.20 -8.56
N ALA A 154 -5.57 -4.15 -9.81
CA ALA A 154 -5.98 -5.34 -10.52
C ALA A 154 -4.81 -6.29 -10.76
N THR A 155 -3.66 -5.76 -11.22
CA THR A 155 -2.44 -6.54 -11.43
C THR A 155 -1.93 -7.15 -10.13
N PHE A 156 -1.90 -6.37 -9.05
CA PHE A 156 -1.47 -6.84 -7.74
C PHE A 156 -2.33 -8.01 -7.25
N ASN A 157 -3.67 -7.90 -7.33
CA ASN A 157 -4.57 -8.97 -6.90
C ASN A 157 -4.36 -10.26 -7.71
N VAL A 158 -4.16 -10.16 -9.03
CA VAL A 158 -3.86 -11.34 -9.87
C VAL A 158 -2.54 -11.99 -9.46
N VAL A 159 -1.50 -11.21 -9.13
CA VAL A 159 -0.21 -11.74 -8.70
C VAL A 159 -0.32 -12.39 -7.32
N ARG A 160 -0.98 -11.71 -6.37
CA ARG A 160 -1.15 -12.17 -4.99
C ARG A 160 -1.93 -13.48 -4.93
N ASP A 161 -3.03 -13.56 -5.67
CA ASP A 161 -3.97 -14.67 -5.60
C ASP A 161 -3.66 -15.76 -6.65
N ARG A 162 -2.52 -15.66 -7.34
CA ARG A 162 -2.12 -16.54 -8.45
C ARG A 162 -2.19 -18.02 -8.11
N ASP A 163 -1.77 -18.39 -6.90
CA ASP A 163 -1.74 -19.79 -6.46
C ASP A 163 -3.12 -20.34 -6.07
N THR A 164 -4.13 -19.45 -5.96
CA THR A 164 -5.52 -19.85 -5.68
C THR A 164 -6.31 -20.14 -6.95
N PHE A 165 -5.82 -19.72 -8.12
CA PHE A 165 -6.47 -19.90 -9.41
C PHE A 165 -5.90 -21.09 -10.18
N THR A 166 -6.73 -21.71 -10.99
CA THR A 166 -6.30 -22.72 -11.98
C THR A 166 -5.50 -22.04 -13.11
N GLU A 167 -4.75 -22.82 -13.90
CA GLU A 167 -3.97 -22.28 -15.03
C GLU A 167 -4.83 -21.58 -16.07
N ASP A 168 -6.05 -22.05 -16.30
CA ASP A 168 -6.99 -21.45 -17.25
C ASP A 168 -7.55 -20.13 -16.74
N GLU A 169 -7.94 -20.05 -15.46
CA GLU A 169 -8.37 -18.82 -14.80
C GLU A 169 -7.26 -17.76 -14.76
N ASN A 170 -6.02 -18.16 -14.48
CA ASN A 170 -4.86 -17.26 -14.53
C ASN A 170 -4.65 -16.68 -15.92
N ARG A 171 -4.84 -17.48 -16.97
CA ARG A 171 -4.72 -17.03 -18.36
C ARG A 171 -5.82 -16.05 -18.74
N GLU A 172 -7.07 -16.32 -18.32
CA GLU A 172 -8.21 -15.43 -18.57
C GLU A 172 -8.01 -14.08 -17.84
N ASN A 173 -7.60 -14.10 -16.56
CA ASN A 173 -7.36 -12.89 -15.77
C ASN A 173 -6.27 -11.99 -16.37
N LEU A 174 -5.25 -12.57 -17.03
CA LEU A 174 -4.19 -11.79 -17.71
C LEU A 174 -4.64 -11.17 -19.03
N VAL A 175 -5.71 -11.64 -19.64
CA VAL A 175 -6.24 -11.06 -20.92
C VAL A 175 -7.09 -9.84 -20.65
N PHE A 176 -7.62 -9.65 -19.43
CA PHE A 176 -8.46 -8.51 -19.04
C PHE A 176 -7.68 -7.35 -18.39
N LEU A 177 -6.37 -7.48 -18.19
CA LEU A 177 -5.47 -6.43 -17.70
C LEU A 177 -4.85 -5.64 -18.86
#